data_3ce8bf4481501c9ffa29869de3553061
#
_entry.id   3ce8bf4481501c9ffa29869de3553061
#
_cell.length_a   1.000
_cell.length_b   1.000
_cell.length_c   1.000
_cell.angle_alpha   90.00
_cell.angle_beta   90.00
_cell.angle_gamma   90.00
#
_symmetry.space_group_name_H-M   'P 1'
#
loop_
_entity.id
_entity.type
_entity.pdbx_description
1 polymer ?
#
loop_
_entity_poly.entity_id
_entity_poly.type
_entity_poly.pdbx_seq_one_letter_code
_entity_poly.pdbx_strand_id
1 'polypeptide(L)'
;MKAWWAGLMVVIVGLVIAFHALASEPLKVKSNQWLEVRRPIGQVIYSRGQTSQAVRNGMRLKSVGDTITTKQSSSVVLGIDTGAGFVKVAENTTVTVQKLETGSKGQRITQLQVLSGQVNLQVRPLTHNTSRVEIKTPAGIAGVRGTEFGVSVQNDGKMGVGTKKGAVATSAQGQAVLVKAGFQNLTIPGQPPSPAVPLREDTRLNVSQLRARDRQVQIIGTIDPVNILSINQQPQNVDSNGRFDITLPLPSNRKVEASVLTPLGTKQLYQLVVP
;
A
#
# COMPACT_ATOMS: atom_id res chain seq x y z
N MET A 1 -90.65 50.30 12.13
CA MET A 1 -91.01 49.04 12.42
C MET A 1 -90.10 48.11 11.63
N LYS A 2 -89.44 47.28 11.78
CA LYS A 2 -88.50 46.31 11.17
C LYS A 2 -87.32 46.95 10.44
N ALA A 3 -86.21 47.10 11.17
CA ALA A 3 -84.86 47.33 10.65
C ALA A 3 -84.22 46.01 10.17
N TRP A 4 -83.73 46.00 8.97
CA TRP A 4 -82.87 44.94 8.45
C TRP A 4 -81.46 45.36 8.54
N TRP A 5 -80.65 44.57 9.28
CA TRP A 5 -79.22 44.68 9.31
C TRP A 5 -78.63 43.53 8.45
N ALA A 6 -78.13 43.92 7.30
CA ALA A 6 -77.35 42.96 6.48
C ALA A 6 -75.88 42.99 6.93
N GLY A 7 -75.45 41.95 7.54
CA GLY A 7 -74.04 41.79 7.96
C GLY A 7 -73.14 41.52 6.77
N LEU A 8 -72.18 42.40 6.53
CA LEU A 8 -71.10 42.21 5.55
C LEU A 8 -70.06 41.33 6.14
N MET A 9 -69.96 40.07 5.67
CA MET A 9 -68.93 39.14 6.07
C MET A 9 -67.70 39.37 5.17
N VAL A 10 -66.66 40.02 5.71
CA VAL A 10 -65.40 40.21 5.04
C VAL A 10 -64.60 38.91 5.21
N VAL A 11 -64.46 38.11 4.11
CA VAL A 11 -63.58 36.95 4.08
C VAL A 11 -62.18 37.46 3.80
N ILE A 12 -61.34 37.50 4.84
CA ILE A 12 -59.92 37.74 4.70
C ILE A 12 -59.27 36.38 4.25
N VAL A 13 -58.99 36.27 2.96
CA VAL A 13 -58.18 35.18 2.44
C VAL A 13 -56.72 35.49 2.75
N GLY A 14 -56.22 34.93 3.83
CA GLY A 14 -54.80 35.00 4.17
C GLY A 14 -53.97 34.17 3.18
N LEU A 15 -53.29 34.87 2.27
CA LEU A 15 -52.30 34.27 1.38
C LEU A 15 -51.05 33.87 2.21
N VAL A 16 -50.99 32.65 2.68
CA VAL A 16 -49.79 32.10 3.31
C VAL A 16 -48.76 31.80 2.20
N ILE A 17 -47.87 32.74 1.96
CA ILE A 17 -46.69 32.49 1.11
C ILE A 17 -45.74 31.62 1.92
N ALA A 18 -45.79 30.31 1.69
CA ALA A 18 -44.79 29.37 2.19
C ALA A 18 -43.45 29.63 1.46
N PHE A 19 -42.57 30.41 2.12
CA PHE A 19 -41.17 30.46 1.71
C PHE A 19 -40.57 29.07 1.90
N HIS A 20 -40.57 28.27 0.82
CA HIS A 20 -39.68 27.11 0.74
C HIS A 20 -38.27 27.66 0.68
N ALA A 21 -37.57 27.67 1.82
CA ALA A 21 -36.13 27.84 1.85
C ALA A 21 -35.57 26.65 1.06
N LEU A 22 -35.19 26.91 -0.18
CA LEU A 22 -34.33 26.02 -0.96
C LEU A 22 -33.04 25.93 -0.14
N ALA A 23 -32.97 24.90 0.72
CA ALA A 23 -31.71 24.49 1.32
C ALA A 23 -30.81 24.10 0.14
N SER A 24 -29.96 25.03 -0.27
CA SER A 24 -28.90 24.74 -1.22
C SER A 24 -28.06 23.64 -0.60
N GLU A 25 -28.20 22.42 -1.11
CA GLU A 25 -27.28 21.34 -0.75
C GLU A 25 -25.86 21.88 -0.95
N PRO A 26 -24.99 21.76 0.06
CA PRO A 26 -23.62 22.22 -0.09
C PRO A 26 -23.04 21.49 -1.29
N LEU A 27 -22.62 22.24 -2.30
CA LEU A 27 -21.88 21.73 -3.45
C LEU A 27 -20.77 20.85 -2.92
N LYS A 28 -20.93 19.54 -3.05
CA LYS A 28 -19.86 18.57 -2.81
C LYS A 28 -18.79 18.82 -3.85
N VAL A 29 -17.89 19.76 -3.56
CA VAL A 29 -16.66 19.90 -4.34
C VAL A 29 -15.90 18.59 -4.14
N LYS A 30 -16.06 17.65 -5.04
CA LYS A 30 -15.17 16.50 -5.17
C LYS A 30 -13.79 17.08 -5.48
N SER A 31 -13.00 17.40 -4.48
CA SER A 31 -11.58 17.61 -4.68
C SER A 31 -11.03 16.26 -5.11
N ASN A 32 -10.79 16.09 -6.42
CA ASN A 32 -10.30 14.87 -6.99
C ASN A 32 -8.90 14.62 -6.45
N GLN A 33 -8.75 13.67 -5.55
CA GLN A 33 -7.45 13.15 -5.18
C GLN A 33 -6.89 12.33 -6.35
N TRP A 34 -5.57 12.32 -6.49
CA TRP A 34 -4.88 11.49 -7.47
C TRP A 34 -3.51 11.09 -6.94
N LEU A 35 -2.94 10.07 -7.55
CA LEU A 35 -1.53 9.75 -7.44
C LEU A 35 -0.86 10.12 -8.76
N GLU A 36 0.26 10.82 -8.69
CA GLU A 36 1.00 11.26 -9.86
C GLU A 36 2.25 10.40 -10.06
N VAL A 37 2.38 9.82 -11.23
CA VAL A 37 3.56 9.06 -11.63
C VAL A 37 4.76 10.01 -11.77
N ARG A 38 5.82 9.70 -11.05
CA ARG A 38 7.08 10.43 -11.08
C ARG A 38 8.23 9.45 -11.23
N ARG A 39 9.25 9.83 -12.01
CA ARG A 39 10.50 9.07 -12.18
C ARG A 39 10.27 7.58 -12.46
N PRO A 40 9.50 7.20 -13.48
CA PRO A 40 9.43 5.82 -13.89
C PRO A 40 10.79 5.36 -14.44
N ILE A 41 11.29 4.21 -13.97
CA ILE A 41 12.53 3.58 -14.40
C ILE A 41 12.21 2.17 -14.86
N GLY A 42 12.76 1.76 -16.00
CA GLY A 42 12.53 0.43 -16.56
C GLY A 42 11.11 0.24 -17.10
N GLN A 43 10.60 -0.97 -17.02
CA GLN A 43 9.27 -1.33 -17.52
C GLN A 43 8.22 -1.17 -16.43
N VAL A 44 7.46 -0.08 -16.50
CA VAL A 44 6.36 0.23 -15.59
C VAL A 44 5.07 0.32 -16.40
N ILE A 45 4.04 -0.40 -15.95
CA ILE A 45 2.77 -0.56 -16.66
C ILE A 45 1.65 0.02 -15.81
N TYR A 46 0.83 0.85 -16.41
CA TYR A 46 -0.46 1.25 -15.87
C TYR A 46 -1.55 0.35 -16.47
N SER A 47 -2.49 -0.07 -15.63
CA SER A 47 -3.69 -0.79 -16.10
C SER A 47 -4.95 -0.34 -15.36
N ARG A 48 -6.10 -0.43 -16.06
CA ARG A 48 -7.46 -0.28 -15.51
C ARG A 48 -8.40 -1.20 -16.28
N GLY A 49 -9.02 -2.16 -15.60
CA GLY A 49 -9.80 -3.19 -16.24
C GLY A 49 -8.97 -3.93 -17.29
N GLN A 50 -9.42 -3.94 -18.53
CA GLN A 50 -8.71 -4.58 -19.66
C GLN A 50 -7.70 -3.67 -20.37
N THR A 51 -7.66 -2.39 -20.02
CA THR A 51 -6.72 -1.43 -20.65
C THR A 51 -5.37 -1.49 -19.96
N SER A 52 -4.29 -1.58 -20.74
CA SER A 52 -2.92 -1.58 -20.24
C SER A 52 -2.04 -0.71 -21.14
N GLN A 53 -1.14 0.07 -20.56
CA GLN A 53 -0.20 0.92 -21.30
C GLN A 53 1.07 1.20 -20.48
N ALA A 54 2.16 1.55 -21.17
CA ALA A 54 3.36 2.02 -20.50
C ALA A 54 3.09 3.36 -19.79
N VAL A 55 3.64 3.53 -18.59
CA VAL A 55 3.48 4.79 -17.85
C VAL A 55 4.36 5.89 -18.43
N ARG A 56 3.92 7.13 -18.24
CA ARG A 56 4.69 8.35 -18.52
C ARG A 56 4.76 9.20 -17.27
N ASN A 57 5.85 9.95 -17.14
CA ASN A 57 5.98 10.93 -16.05
C ASN A 57 4.81 11.93 -16.10
N GLY A 58 4.24 12.26 -14.95
CA GLY A 58 3.06 13.14 -14.85
C GLY A 58 1.70 12.45 -15.07
N MET A 59 1.65 11.16 -15.47
CA MET A 59 0.41 10.41 -15.53
C MET A 59 -0.26 10.38 -14.14
N ARG A 60 -1.59 10.44 -14.10
CA ARG A 60 -2.35 10.47 -12.85
C ARG A 60 -3.28 9.27 -12.71
N LEU A 61 -3.18 8.61 -11.58
CA LEU A 61 -4.15 7.62 -11.12
C LEU A 61 -5.25 8.37 -10.37
N LYS A 62 -6.49 8.29 -10.84
CA LYS A 62 -7.61 9.11 -10.33
C LYS A 62 -8.78 8.29 -9.82
N SER A 63 -8.77 6.99 -10.04
CA SER A 63 -9.93 6.14 -9.78
C SER A 63 -9.54 4.86 -9.06
N VAL A 64 -10.49 4.32 -8.31
CA VAL A 64 -10.41 2.96 -7.77
C VAL A 64 -10.22 1.98 -8.92
N GLY A 65 -9.30 1.02 -8.73
CA GLY A 65 -8.91 0.04 -9.76
C GLY A 65 -7.75 0.47 -10.64
N ASP A 66 -7.31 1.75 -10.59
CA ASP A 66 -6.07 2.15 -11.26
C ASP A 66 -4.90 1.37 -10.65
N THR A 67 -4.11 0.74 -11.49
CA THR A 67 -3.04 -0.17 -11.06
C THR A 67 -1.73 0.21 -11.72
N ILE A 68 -0.65 0.18 -10.95
CA ILE A 68 0.74 0.27 -11.43
C ILE A 68 1.43 -1.06 -11.15
N THR A 69 2.07 -1.60 -12.16
CA THR A 69 2.93 -2.79 -12.05
C THR A 69 4.33 -2.46 -12.52
N THR A 70 5.31 -2.67 -11.66
CA THR A 70 6.73 -2.61 -11.99
C THR A 70 7.24 -4.00 -12.31
N LYS A 71 8.00 -4.13 -13.39
CA LYS A 71 8.68 -5.37 -13.74
C LYS A 71 10.06 -5.43 -13.07
N GLN A 72 10.82 -6.46 -13.37
CA GLN A 72 12.19 -6.63 -12.94
C GLN A 72 13.05 -5.40 -13.26
N SER A 73 13.97 -5.04 -12.39
CA SER A 73 14.87 -3.88 -12.49
C SER A 73 14.14 -2.56 -12.76
N SER A 74 12.88 -2.46 -12.36
CA SER A 74 12.03 -1.31 -12.60
C SER A 74 11.56 -0.69 -11.29
N SER A 75 11.27 0.60 -11.32
CA SER A 75 10.72 1.31 -10.16
C SER A 75 9.94 2.54 -10.59
N VAL A 76 9.09 3.05 -9.70
CA VAL A 76 8.37 4.30 -9.91
C VAL A 76 8.09 4.99 -8.58
N VAL A 77 7.98 6.30 -8.61
CA VAL A 77 7.50 7.09 -7.48
C VAL A 77 6.09 7.58 -7.79
N LEU A 78 5.17 7.35 -6.89
CA LEU A 78 3.81 7.90 -6.94
C LEU A 78 3.72 9.05 -5.94
N GLY A 79 3.58 10.28 -6.43
CA GLY A 79 3.30 11.44 -5.59
C GLY A 79 1.86 11.39 -5.10
N ILE A 80 1.66 11.45 -3.79
CA ILE A 80 0.33 11.57 -3.20
C ILE A 80 -0.07 13.04 -3.29
N ASP A 81 -1.20 13.28 -3.93
CA ASP A 81 -1.89 14.55 -4.12
C ASP A 81 -1.31 15.75 -3.35
N THR A 82 -1.13 16.89 -4.05
CA THR A 82 -0.70 18.19 -3.48
C THR A 82 0.49 18.16 -2.50
N GLY A 83 1.33 17.11 -2.55
CA GLY A 83 2.55 17.02 -1.75
C GLY A 83 2.36 16.43 -0.35
N ALA A 84 1.27 15.69 -0.10
CA ALA A 84 1.08 14.95 1.15
C ALA A 84 2.17 13.89 1.38
N GLY A 85 2.84 13.43 0.32
CA GLY A 85 3.92 12.47 0.40
C GLY A 85 4.16 11.75 -0.92
N PHE A 86 4.93 10.66 -0.83
CA PHE A 86 5.16 9.77 -1.97
C PHE A 86 5.26 8.31 -1.55
N VAL A 87 4.97 7.46 -2.53
CA VAL A 87 5.15 6.01 -2.48
C VAL A 87 6.19 5.64 -3.52
N LYS A 88 7.33 5.14 -3.10
CA LYS A 88 8.32 4.52 -3.99
C LYS A 88 7.94 3.05 -4.14
N VAL A 89 7.69 2.61 -5.35
CA VAL A 89 7.34 1.23 -5.71
C VAL A 89 8.59 0.56 -6.25
N ALA A 90 9.01 -0.53 -5.62
CA ALA A 90 10.18 -1.31 -6.03
C ALA A 90 9.84 -2.20 -7.24
N GLU A 91 10.82 -2.95 -7.73
CA GLU A 91 10.62 -3.93 -8.79
C GLU A 91 9.65 -5.07 -8.40
N ASN A 92 9.07 -5.74 -9.38
CA ASN A 92 8.16 -6.89 -9.21
C ASN A 92 7.01 -6.59 -8.23
N THR A 93 6.50 -5.36 -8.27
CA THR A 93 5.48 -4.88 -7.33
C THR A 93 4.24 -4.41 -8.08
N THR A 94 3.07 -4.78 -7.56
CA THR A 94 1.79 -4.31 -8.07
C THR A 94 1.07 -3.49 -7.01
N VAL A 95 0.72 -2.25 -7.35
CA VAL A 95 0.00 -1.31 -6.48
C VAL A 95 -1.31 -0.91 -7.14
N THR A 96 -2.43 -1.16 -6.48
CA THR A 96 -3.78 -0.82 -6.94
C THR A 96 -4.43 0.22 -6.04
N VAL A 97 -5.04 1.23 -6.60
CA VAL A 97 -5.84 2.23 -5.87
C VAL A 97 -7.13 1.58 -5.37
N GLN A 98 -7.34 1.56 -4.05
CA GLN A 98 -8.54 1.06 -3.42
C GLN A 98 -9.47 2.18 -2.96
N LYS A 99 -8.87 3.31 -2.49
CA LYS A 99 -9.63 4.51 -2.09
C LYS A 99 -8.84 5.77 -2.40
N LEU A 100 -9.52 6.76 -2.93
CA LEU A 100 -9.10 8.16 -3.03
C LEU A 100 -10.32 9.02 -2.65
N GLU A 101 -10.49 9.26 -1.35
CA GLU A 101 -11.69 9.88 -0.82
C GLU A 101 -11.36 11.19 -0.11
N THR A 102 -12.12 12.23 -0.42
CA THR A 102 -12.16 13.46 0.35
C THR A 102 -13.52 13.55 1.02
N GLY A 103 -13.56 13.54 2.33
CA GLY A 103 -14.80 13.67 3.08
C GLY A 103 -15.27 15.11 3.19
N SER A 104 -16.48 15.30 3.71
CA SER A 104 -17.17 16.59 3.78
C SER A 104 -16.44 17.67 4.59
N LYS A 105 -15.60 17.27 5.54
CA LYS A 105 -14.78 18.16 6.38
C LYS A 105 -13.34 18.31 5.88
N GLY A 106 -13.04 17.90 4.63
CA GLY A 106 -11.70 17.99 4.03
C GLY A 106 -10.72 16.87 4.44
N GLN A 107 -11.17 15.87 5.22
CA GLN A 107 -10.34 14.71 5.52
C GLN A 107 -10.05 13.92 4.24
N ARG A 108 -8.83 13.38 4.14
CA ARG A 108 -8.35 12.64 2.96
C ARG A 108 -7.95 11.21 3.32
N ILE A 109 -8.49 10.27 2.59
CA ILE A 109 -8.17 8.85 2.75
C ILE A 109 -7.57 8.36 1.43
N THR A 110 -6.32 7.92 1.48
CA THR A 110 -5.64 7.23 0.38
C THR A 110 -5.40 5.80 0.81
N GLN A 111 -6.02 4.83 0.15
CA GLN A 111 -5.78 3.41 0.40
C GLN A 111 -5.27 2.75 -0.87
N LEU A 112 -4.11 2.13 -0.76
CA LEU A 112 -3.44 1.39 -1.83
C LEU A 112 -3.39 -0.08 -1.45
N GLN A 113 -3.65 -0.97 -2.40
CA GLN A 113 -3.46 -2.40 -2.23
C GLN A 113 -2.12 -2.81 -2.81
N VAL A 114 -1.37 -3.61 -2.05
CA VAL A 114 -0.14 -4.28 -2.49
C VAL A 114 -0.33 -5.77 -2.25
N LEU A 115 -0.34 -6.57 -3.32
CA LEU A 115 -0.52 -8.02 -3.23
C LEU A 115 0.81 -8.76 -3.09
N SER A 116 1.86 -8.22 -3.68
CA SER A 116 3.24 -8.73 -3.56
C SER A 116 4.23 -7.62 -3.91
N GLY A 117 5.46 -7.73 -3.44
CA GLY A 117 6.53 -6.79 -3.70
C GLY A 117 6.80 -5.83 -2.55
N GLN A 118 7.38 -4.66 -2.82
CA GLN A 118 7.81 -3.73 -1.78
C GLN A 118 7.45 -2.29 -2.14
N VAL A 119 6.96 -1.55 -1.15
CA VAL A 119 6.72 -0.11 -1.22
C VAL A 119 7.35 0.62 -0.04
N ASN A 120 7.96 1.77 -0.31
CA ASN A 120 8.47 2.66 0.72
C ASN A 120 7.71 3.98 0.66
N LEU A 121 7.20 4.43 1.80
CA LEU A 121 6.36 5.61 1.90
C LEU A 121 7.04 6.69 2.74
N GLN A 122 6.92 7.92 2.25
CA GLN A 122 7.23 9.10 3.02
C GLN A 122 5.98 10.00 3.00
N VAL A 123 5.26 10.01 4.11
CA VAL A 123 4.04 10.78 4.31
C VAL A 123 4.31 11.91 5.28
N ARG A 124 4.00 13.15 4.88
CA ARG A 124 4.08 14.31 5.78
C ARG A 124 3.01 14.23 6.87
N PRO A 125 3.22 14.85 8.03
CA PRO A 125 2.17 14.94 9.05
C PRO A 125 0.88 15.50 8.45
N LEU A 126 -0.20 14.71 8.54
CA LEU A 126 -1.52 15.10 8.03
C LEU A 126 -2.22 15.95 9.07
N THR A 127 -2.63 17.16 8.67
CA THR A 127 -3.21 18.18 9.55
C THR A 127 -4.61 17.81 10.06
N HIS A 128 -5.37 17.09 9.25
CA HIS A 128 -6.73 16.67 9.62
C HIS A 128 -6.71 15.32 10.38
N ASN A 129 -7.40 15.26 11.56
CA ASN A 129 -7.33 14.12 12.46
C ASN A 129 -7.70 12.77 11.85
N THR A 130 -8.60 12.73 10.86
CA THR A 130 -9.10 11.50 10.23
C THR A 130 -8.48 11.25 8.86
N SER A 131 -7.59 12.14 8.39
CA SER A 131 -6.81 11.89 7.18
C SER A 131 -5.77 10.80 7.43
N ARG A 132 -5.62 9.89 6.47
CA ARG A 132 -4.67 8.79 6.58
C ARG A 132 -4.27 8.23 5.22
N VAL A 133 -3.11 7.59 5.20
CA VAL A 133 -2.64 6.76 4.10
C VAL A 133 -2.56 5.31 4.60
N GLU A 134 -3.11 4.39 3.84
CA GLU A 134 -3.19 2.97 4.20
C GLU A 134 -2.63 2.10 3.08
N ILE A 135 -1.83 1.10 3.45
CA ILE A 135 -1.42 0.00 2.58
C ILE A 135 -2.19 -1.25 3.01
N LYS A 136 -3.07 -1.72 2.14
CA LYS A 136 -3.82 -2.96 2.33
C LYS A 136 -3.04 -4.11 1.68
N THR A 137 -2.89 -5.20 2.40
CA THR A 137 -2.22 -6.43 1.93
C THR A 137 -3.10 -7.64 2.22
N PRO A 138 -2.77 -8.83 1.73
CA PRO A 138 -3.47 -10.06 2.09
C PRO A 138 -3.42 -10.38 3.60
N ALA A 139 -2.35 -9.96 4.30
CA ALA A 139 -2.20 -10.19 5.74
C ALA A 139 -2.92 -9.17 6.61
N GLY A 140 -3.12 -7.92 6.14
CA GLY A 140 -3.70 -6.87 6.95
C GLY A 140 -3.49 -5.48 6.36
N ILE A 141 -3.58 -4.46 7.21
CA ILE A 141 -3.47 -3.05 6.83
C ILE A 141 -2.37 -2.37 7.64
N ALA A 142 -1.51 -1.61 6.95
CA ALA A 142 -0.56 -0.68 7.55
C ALA A 142 -1.07 0.76 7.33
N GLY A 143 -1.47 1.44 8.40
CA GLY A 143 -2.05 2.78 8.35
C GLY A 143 -1.17 3.83 9.02
N VAL A 144 -1.08 5.04 8.40
CA VAL A 144 -0.22 6.13 8.88
C VAL A 144 -0.88 7.50 8.75
N ARG A 145 -0.34 8.46 9.51
CA ARG A 145 -0.74 9.88 9.45
C ARG A 145 0.43 10.85 9.27
N GLY A 146 1.65 10.35 9.16
CA GLY A 146 2.85 11.18 9.00
C GLY A 146 4.07 10.37 9.39
N THR A 147 4.61 9.57 8.45
CA THR A 147 5.53 8.49 8.76
C THR A 147 6.44 8.24 7.58
N GLU A 148 7.69 7.87 7.85
CA GLU A 148 8.60 7.27 6.87
C GLU A 148 8.75 5.79 7.21
N PHE A 149 8.27 4.92 6.33
CA PHE A 149 8.20 3.48 6.57
C PHE A 149 8.19 2.70 5.26
N GLY A 150 8.42 1.41 5.37
CA GLY A 150 8.32 0.50 4.24
C GLY A 150 7.47 -0.72 4.55
N VAL A 151 6.91 -1.28 3.50
CA VAL A 151 6.10 -2.50 3.53
C VAL A 151 6.64 -3.47 2.50
N SER A 152 7.00 -4.68 2.93
CA SER A 152 7.27 -5.83 2.08
C SER A 152 6.09 -6.78 2.11
N VAL A 153 5.70 -7.30 0.97
CA VAL A 153 4.64 -8.31 0.84
C VAL A 153 5.19 -9.50 0.07
N GLN A 154 5.32 -10.63 0.73
CA GLN A 154 5.78 -11.88 0.13
C GLN A 154 4.70 -12.49 -0.76
N ASN A 155 5.04 -13.46 -1.62
CA ASN A 155 4.07 -14.06 -2.54
C ASN A 155 2.95 -14.83 -1.83
N ASP A 156 3.19 -15.34 -0.64
CA ASP A 156 2.17 -15.96 0.22
C ASP A 156 1.36 -14.95 1.04
N GLY A 157 1.57 -13.66 0.79
CA GLY A 157 0.81 -12.56 1.38
C GLY A 157 1.30 -12.09 2.73
N LYS A 158 2.36 -12.65 3.33
CA LYS A 158 2.96 -12.12 4.56
C LYS A 158 3.39 -10.68 4.38
N MET A 159 3.12 -9.83 5.37
CA MET A 159 3.43 -8.41 5.39
C MET A 159 4.50 -8.11 6.44
N GLY A 160 5.67 -7.67 5.99
CA GLY A 160 6.69 -7.07 6.84
C GLY A 160 6.55 -5.53 6.83
N VAL A 161 6.61 -4.91 8.00
CA VAL A 161 6.61 -3.45 8.15
C VAL A 161 7.84 -3.01 8.91
N GLY A 162 8.58 -2.05 8.36
CA GLY A 162 9.69 -1.37 9.03
C GLY A 162 9.44 0.13 9.11
N THR A 163 9.57 0.74 10.29
CA THR A 163 9.32 2.16 10.51
C THR A 163 10.61 2.92 10.78
N LYS A 164 10.87 3.94 9.97
CA LYS A 164 12.06 4.79 10.10
C LYS A 164 11.77 6.07 10.87
N LYS A 165 10.60 6.70 10.67
CA LYS A 165 10.15 7.89 11.41
C LYS A 165 8.66 7.80 11.68
N GLY A 166 8.22 8.31 12.83
CA GLY A 166 6.83 8.31 13.25
C GLY A 166 6.36 6.95 13.76
N ALA A 167 5.15 6.54 13.41
CA ALA A 167 4.58 5.27 13.82
C ALA A 167 3.57 4.73 12.78
N VAL A 168 3.56 3.43 12.58
CA VAL A 168 2.64 2.70 11.71
C VAL A 168 1.71 1.86 12.57
N ALA A 169 0.40 1.95 12.36
CA ALA A 169 -0.55 1.02 12.94
C ALA A 169 -0.74 -0.16 11.99
N THR A 170 -0.24 -1.34 12.35
CA THR A 170 -0.51 -2.59 11.64
C THR A 170 -1.72 -3.26 12.24
N SER A 171 -2.70 -3.65 11.41
CA SER A 171 -3.96 -4.23 11.89
C SER A 171 -4.38 -5.45 11.07
N ALA A 172 -4.77 -6.50 11.76
CA ALA A 172 -5.31 -7.74 11.20
C ALA A 172 -6.13 -8.47 12.27
N GLN A 173 -7.14 -9.25 11.88
CA GLN A 173 -7.95 -10.08 12.77
C GLN A 173 -8.50 -9.33 14.00
N GLY A 174 -8.94 -8.07 13.79
CA GLY A 174 -9.48 -7.23 14.88
C GLY A 174 -8.45 -6.70 15.88
N GLN A 175 -7.17 -7.00 15.70
CA GLN A 175 -6.08 -6.53 16.56
C GLN A 175 -5.21 -5.52 15.83
N ALA A 176 -4.57 -4.61 16.60
CA ALA A 176 -3.65 -3.62 16.06
C ALA A 176 -2.39 -3.52 16.91
N VAL A 177 -1.25 -3.37 16.23
CA VAL A 177 0.07 -3.16 16.84
C VAL A 177 0.65 -1.86 16.32
N LEU A 178 1.17 -1.01 17.22
CA LEU A 178 1.84 0.23 16.85
C LEU A 178 3.34 -0.02 16.66
N VAL A 179 3.80 0.06 15.42
CA VAL A 179 5.22 -0.08 15.04
C VAL A 179 5.84 1.32 15.01
N LYS A 180 6.53 1.68 16.10
CA LYS A 180 7.18 2.99 16.24
C LYS A 180 8.47 3.06 15.42
N ALA A 181 9.01 4.28 15.25
CA ALA A 181 10.34 4.48 14.65
C ALA A 181 11.41 3.59 15.29
N GLY A 182 12.23 2.94 14.48
CA GLY A 182 13.26 1.98 14.92
C GLY A 182 12.72 0.57 15.24
N PHE A 183 11.48 0.27 14.85
CA PHE A 183 10.87 -1.05 15.03
C PHE A 183 10.34 -1.61 13.71
N GLN A 184 10.18 -2.94 13.71
CA GLN A 184 9.55 -3.71 12.62
C GLN A 184 8.60 -4.76 13.19
N ASN A 185 7.65 -5.23 12.39
CA ASN A 185 6.84 -6.40 12.71
C ASN A 185 6.44 -7.19 11.46
N LEU A 186 5.95 -8.41 11.69
CA LEU A 186 5.44 -9.33 10.67
C LEU A 186 3.94 -9.55 10.91
N THR A 187 3.16 -9.56 9.83
CA THR A 187 1.77 -10.02 9.86
C THR A 187 1.60 -11.15 8.86
N ILE A 188 1.02 -12.26 9.30
CA ILE A 188 0.78 -13.46 8.47
C ILE A 188 -0.71 -13.49 8.12
N PRO A 189 -1.12 -13.85 6.89
CA PRO A 189 -2.52 -13.98 6.53
C PRO A 189 -3.29 -14.88 7.52
N GLY A 190 -4.44 -14.39 7.99
CA GLY A 190 -5.26 -15.11 8.96
C GLY A 190 -4.80 -15.02 10.43
N GLN A 191 -3.72 -14.31 10.72
CA GLN A 191 -3.19 -14.11 12.08
C GLN A 191 -3.18 -12.63 12.48
N PRO A 192 -3.21 -12.30 13.78
CA PRO A 192 -2.98 -10.95 14.25
C PRO A 192 -1.52 -10.51 13.96
N PRO A 193 -1.24 -9.19 13.93
CA PRO A 193 0.12 -8.70 13.77
C PRO A 193 1.02 -9.17 14.93
N SER A 194 2.25 -9.56 14.63
CA SER A 194 3.23 -9.90 15.68
C SER A 194 3.57 -8.67 16.53
N PRO A 195 4.04 -8.84 17.78
CA PRO A 195 4.64 -7.75 18.52
C PRO A 195 5.72 -7.04 17.71
N ALA A 196 5.86 -5.72 17.92
CA ALA A 196 6.94 -4.96 17.31
C ALA A 196 8.28 -5.31 17.96
N VAL A 197 9.29 -5.57 17.13
CA VAL A 197 10.67 -5.84 17.53
C VAL A 197 11.61 -4.77 16.98
N PRO A 198 12.81 -4.57 17.51
CA PRO A 198 13.77 -3.62 16.96
C PRO A 198 14.01 -3.82 15.46
N LEU A 199 14.05 -2.73 14.72
CA LEU A 199 14.33 -2.71 13.29
C LEU A 199 15.76 -3.17 13.04
N ARG A 200 15.94 -4.17 12.21
CA ARG A 200 17.26 -4.76 11.97
C ARG A 200 17.90 -4.27 10.67
N GLU A 201 17.07 -3.97 9.63
CA GLU A 201 17.59 -3.67 8.27
C GLU A 201 18.60 -4.74 7.79
N ASP A 202 18.44 -5.97 8.27
CA ASP A 202 19.37 -7.07 8.07
C ASP A 202 19.10 -7.74 6.73
N THR A 203 20.02 -7.56 5.79
CA THR A 203 19.96 -8.20 4.47
C THR A 203 20.72 -9.53 4.39
N ARG A 204 21.25 -10.05 5.50
CA ARG A 204 22.04 -11.29 5.48
C ARG A 204 21.25 -12.47 4.95
N LEU A 205 21.89 -13.22 4.08
CA LEU A 205 21.45 -14.51 3.56
C LEU A 205 22.31 -15.60 4.21
N ASN A 206 21.76 -16.33 5.17
CA ASN A 206 22.47 -17.43 5.84
C ASN A 206 22.13 -18.72 5.12
N VAL A 207 23.03 -19.23 4.29
CA VAL A 207 22.87 -20.51 3.59
C VAL A 207 23.47 -21.63 4.46
N SER A 208 22.60 -22.53 4.93
CA SER A 208 23.00 -23.70 5.73
C SER A 208 23.32 -24.90 4.87
N GLN A 209 22.71 -25.00 3.68
CA GLN A 209 22.97 -26.07 2.72
C GLN A 209 22.89 -25.53 1.29
N LEU A 210 23.90 -25.89 0.48
CA LEU A 210 23.95 -25.70 -0.96
C LEU A 210 24.46 -26.99 -1.58
N ARG A 211 23.59 -27.76 -2.24
CA ARG A 211 23.92 -29.10 -2.75
C ARG A 211 23.37 -29.28 -4.16
N ALA A 212 24.24 -29.78 -5.06
CA ALA A 212 23.82 -30.25 -6.38
C ALA A 212 23.57 -31.75 -6.36
N ARG A 213 22.44 -32.19 -6.93
CA ARG A 213 22.09 -33.59 -7.15
C ARG A 213 21.15 -33.70 -8.36
N ASP A 214 21.37 -34.71 -9.22
CA ASP A 214 20.46 -35.06 -10.31
C ASP A 214 20.03 -33.85 -11.20
N ARG A 215 20.98 -32.98 -11.57
CA ARG A 215 20.76 -31.73 -12.32
C ARG A 215 19.89 -30.69 -11.60
N GLN A 216 19.74 -30.81 -10.30
CA GLN A 216 19.06 -29.82 -9.46
C GLN A 216 20.05 -29.27 -8.44
N VAL A 217 19.74 -28.07 -7.95
CA VAL A 217 20.40 -27.49 -6.78
C VAL A 217 19.36 -27.26 -5.71
N GLN A 218 19.66 -27.73 -4.50
CA GLN A 218 18.88 -27.41 -3.30
C GLN A 218 19.63 -26.37 -2.49
N ILE A 219 18.90 -25.36 -2.06
CA ILE A 219 19.39 -24.24 -1.25
C ILE A 219 18.50 -24.13 -0.01
N ILE A 220 19.10 -24.39 1.15
CA ILE A 220 18.42 -24.24 2.45
C ILE A 220 19.11 -23.12 3.21
N GLY A 221 18.31 -22.25 3.82
CA GLY A 221 18.85 -21.13 4.58
C GLY A 221 17.81 -20.33 5.33
N THR A 222 18.24 -19.17 5.80
CA THR A 222 17.40 -18.23 6.54
C THR A 222 17.70 -16.78 6.16
N ILE A 223 16.68 -15.93 6.23
CA ILE A 223 16.74 -14.48 6.18
C ILE A 223 15.90 -13.89 7.32
N ASP A 224 15.91 -12.58 7.52
CA ASP A 224 14.90 -11.95 8.39
C ASP A 224 13.51 -12.15 7.77
N PRO A 225 12.51 -12.67 8.51
CA PRO A 225 11.20 -13.05 7.96
C PRO A 225 10.37 -11.87 7.43
N VAL A 226 10.72 -10.63 7.76
CA VAL A 226 10.07 -9.44 7.18
C VAL A 226 10.58 -9.10 5.77
N ASN A 227 11.69 -9.71 5.32
CA ASN A 227 12.31 -9.42 4.04
C ASN A 227 11.70 -10.25 2.90
N ILE A 228 11.99 -9.83 1.67
CA ILE A 228 11.71 -10.60 0.46
C ILE A 228 12.99 -11.25 0.00
N LEU A 229 12.97 -12.59 -0.13
CA LEU A 229 14.00 -13.37 -0.80
C LEU A 229 13.66 -13.50 -2.28
N SER A 230 14.63 -13.31 -3.16
CA SER A 230 14.49 -13.69 -4.56
C SER A 230 15.67 -14.57 -4.98
N ILE A 231 15.38 -15.63 -5.73
CA ILE A 231 16.38 -16.51 -6.36
C ILE A 231 16.22 -16.43 -7.88
N ASN A 232 17.31 -16.15 -8.58
CA ASN A 232 17.29 -15.87 -10.02
C ASN A 232 16.18 -14.87 -10.38
N GLN A 233 16.05 -13.81 -9.52
CA GLN A 233 15.09 -12.72 -9.64
C GLN A 233 13.61 -13.11 -9.46
N GLN A 234 13.33 -14.36 -9.11
CA GLN A 234 12.00 -14.84 -8.76
C GLN A 234 11.80 -14.79 -7.24
N PRO A 235 10.79 -14.06 -6.73
CA PRO A 235 10.49 -14.05 -5.31
C PRO A 235 10.18 -15.44 -4.78
N GLN A 236 10.72 -15.75 -3.61
CA GLN A 236 10.59 -17.04 -2.93
C GLN A 236 9.83 -16.84 -1.60
N ASN A 237 9.08 -17.87 -1.20
CA ASN A 237 8.46 -17.87 0.12
C ASN A 237 9.49 -18.30 1.18
N VAL A 238 9.40 -17.64 2.34
CA VAL A 238 10.11 -18.07 3.55
C VAL A 238 9.06 -18.34 4.64
N ASP A 239 9.36 -19.18 5.63
CA ASP A 239 8.42 -19.41 6.74
C ASP A 239 8.37 -18.21 7.74
N SER A 240 7.60 -18.33 8.82
CA SER A 240 7.48 -17.31 9.86
C SER A 240 8.79 -17.01 10.61
N ASN A 241 9.76 -17.90 10.53
CA ASN A 241 11.09 -17.76 11.13
C ASN A 241 12.15 -17.32 10.11
N GLY A 242 11.74 -17.08 8.86
CA GLY A 242 12.64 -16.70 7.77
C GLY A 242 13.35 -17.86 7.08
N ARG A 243 13.01 -19.13 7.41
CA ARG A 243 13.62 -20.30 6.79
C ARG A 243 13.03 -20.55 5.40
N PHE A 244 13.89 -21.01 4.49
CA PHE A 244 13.51 -21.45 3.15
C PHE A 244 14.23 -22.75 2.79
N ASP A 245 13.60 -23.55 1.93
CA ASP A 245 14.13 -24.74 1.28
C ASP A 245 13.67 -24.70 -0.19
N ILE A 246 14.60 -24.46 -1.08
CA ILE A 246 14.31 -24.18 -2.50
C ILE A 246 15.10 -25.16 -3.35
N THR A 247 14.41 -25.83 -4.28
CA THR A 247 15.02 -26.68 -5.30
C THR A 247 14.75 -26.08 -6.67
N LEU A 248 15.80 -25.95 -7.49
CA LEU A 248 15.70 -25.40 -8.84
C LEU A 248 16.66 -26.18 -9.78
N PRO A 249 16.47 -26.11 -11.13
CA PRO A 249 17.39 -26.67 -12.06
C PRO A 249 18.80 -26.12 -11.86
N LEU A 250 19.81 -26.99 -11.93
CA LEU A 250 21.22 -26.62 -11.82
C LEU A 250 21.62 -25.77 -13.03
N PRO A 251 22.01 -24.51 -12.86
CA PRO A 251 22.49 -23.68 -13.96
C PRO A 251 23.76 -24.22 -14.57
N SER A 252 23.94 -24.08 -15.88
CA SER A 252 25.14 -24.57 -16.60
C SER A 252 26.43 -23.92 -16.12
N ASN A 253 26.37 -22.66 -15.70
CA ASN A 253 27.48 -21.89 -15.11
C ASN A 253 27.68 -22.15 -13.61
N ARG A 254 26.87 -23.03 -12.99
CA ARG A 254 26.87 -23.35 -11.56
C ARG A 254 26.75 -22.12 -10.64
N LYS A 255 26.14 -21.06 -11.09
CA LYS A 255 25.92 -19.83 -10.31
C LYS A 255 24.44 -19.56 -10.15
N VAL A 256 24.02 -19.33 -8.92
CA VAL A 256 22.66 -18.93 -8.57
C VAL A 256 22.70 -17.51 -7.99
N GLU A 257 21.94 -16.61 -8.57
CA GLU A 257 21.79 -15.28 -8.04
C GLU A 257 20.72 -15.27 -6.95
N ALA A 258 21.02 -14.66 -5.82
CA ALA A 258 20.06 -14.44 -4.76
C ALA A 258 20.02 -12.96 -4.38
N SER A 259 18.88 -12.47 -3.91
CA SER A 259 18.78 -11.13 -3.35
C SER A 259 17.84 -11.11 -2.16
N VAL A 260 18.18 -10.26 -1.20
CA VAL A 260 17.36 -9.99 -0.02
C VAL A 260 16.99 -8.51 -0.04
N LEU A 261 15.70 -8.22 0.07
CA LEU A 261 15.13 -6.86 0.04
C LEU A 261 14.37 -6.61 1.35
N THR A 262 14.79 -5.60 2.11
CA THR A 262 14.14 -5.23 3.38
C THR A 262 12.84 -4.44 3.15
N PRO A 263 11.95 -4.30 4.14
CA PRO A 263 10.78 -3.43 4.05
C PRO A 263 11.14 -1.98 3.71
N LEU A 264 12.26 -1.44 4.19
CA LEU A 264 12.70 -0.06 3.90
C LEU A 264 13.41 0.08 2.55
N GLY A 265 13.54 -1.02 1.77
CA GLY A 265 14.05 -0.98 0.40
C GLY A 265 15.57 -1.11 0.29
N THR A 266 16.28 -1.50 1.36
CA THR A 266 17.68 -1.91 1.28
C THR A 266 17.77 -3.26 0.61
N LYS A 267 18.56 -3.37 -0.47
CA LYS A 267 18.72 -4.59 -1.27
C LYS A 267 20.17 -5.04 -1.27
N GLN A 268 20.41 -6.32 -0.99
CA GLN A 268 21.70 -6.99 -1.12
C GLN A 268 21.62 -8.09 -2.16
N LEU A 269 22.60 -8.14 -3.03
CA LEU A 269 22.77 -9.20 -4.04
C LEU A 269 23.84 -10.18 -3.59
N TYR A 270 23.60 -11.46 -3.89
CA TYR A 270 24.49 -12.58 -3.61
C TYR A 270 24.67 -13.43 -4.85
N GLN A 271 25.85 -13.98 -5.03
CA GLN A 271 26.14 -15.00 -6.03
C GLN A 271 26.58 -16.28 -5.31
N LEU A 272 25.73 -17.30 -5.37
CA LEU A 272 25.98 -18.62 -4.77
C LEU A 272 26.65 -19.47 -5.83
N VAL A 273 27.86 -20.00 -5.53
CA VAL A 273 28.58 -20.93 -6.40
C VAL A 273 28.28 -22.35 -5.93
N VAL A 274 27.64 -23.12 -6.81
CA VAL A 274 27.22 -24.50 -6.51
C VAL A 274 28.40 -25.44 -6.67
N PRO A 275 28.75 -26.23 -5.64
CA PRO A 275 29.89 -27.16 -5.68
C PRO A 275 29.75 -28.27 -6.70
#